data_7256705112f2822827ef5857f2195b43
#
_entry.id   7256705112f2822827ef5857f2195b43
#
_cell.length_a   1.000
_cell.length_b   1.000
_cell.length_c   1.000
_cell.angle_alpha   90.00
_cell.angle_beta   90.00
_cell.angle_gamma   90.00
#
_symmetry.space_group_name_H-M   'P 1'
#
loop_
_entity.id
_entity.type
_entity.pdbx_description
1 polymer ?
#
loop_
_entity_poly.entity_id
_entity_poly.type
_entity_poly.pdbx_seq_one_letter_code
_entity_poly.pdbx_strand_id
1 'polypeptide(L)'
;MSRRRKKKGGDGERPGPAAEAETAAENAGSENSAGKRTLRSRLARFGVILAVQLGLLGFFYAMAAAYPAENRIHAPDSRCLPNKTVLITTRILYGLPSLLRSDPEEIVVRLGLPGKTPVEGIAGPSGEVTIALTAPEKPGRYQLELEADPDGATGIGPLRSSSTLEVISISKAPVKRP
;
A
#
# COMPACT_ATOMS: atom_id res chain seq x y z
N MET A 1 -63.73 -12.97 -34.16
CA MET A 1 -64.42 -13.54 -32.98
C MET A 1 -64.36 -12.55 -31.85
N SER A 2 -65.43 -11.80 -31.61
CA SER A 2 -65.53 -10.67 -30.69
C SER A 2 -66.21 -11.14 -29.39
N ARG A 3 -65.48 -11.03 -28.23
CA ARG A 3 -66.07 -11.29 -26.90
C ARG A 3 -66.33 -9.96 -26.19
N ARG A 4 -67.58 -9.50 -26.26
CA ARG A 4 -68.17 -8.47 -25.41
C ARG A 4 -68.23 -8.93 -23.97
N ARG A 5 -67.53 -8.19 -23.04
CA ARG A 5 -67.72 -8.31 -21.58
C ARG A 5 -68.78 -7.33 -21.11
N LYS A 6 -69.82 -7.87 -20.51
CA LYS A 6 -70.93 -7.19 -19.87
C LYS A 6 -70.47 -6.38 -18.68
N LYS A 7 -70.77 -5.09 -18.64
CA LYS A 7 -70.69 -4.19 -17.54
C LYS A 7 -71.83 -4.44 -16.56
N LYS A 8 -71.55 -4.92 -15.34
CA LYS A 8 -72.54 -5.09 -14.27
C LYS A 8 -72.49 -3.82 -13.43
N GLY A 9 -73.56 -3.02 -13.46
CA GLY A 9 -73.77 -1.88 -12.59
C GLY A 9 -74.02 -2.37 -11.16
N GLY A 10 -73.29 -1.85 -10.19
CA GLY A 10 -73.53 -2.00 -8.78
C GLY A 10 -73.88 -0.64 -8.23
N ASP A 11 -75.11 -0.42 -7.82
CA ASP A 11 -75.56 0.74 -7.06
C ASP A 11 -74.87 0.65 -5.69
N GLY A 12 -73.82 1.50 -5.47
CA GLY A 12 -73.13 1.66 -4.19
C GLY A 12 -73.85 2.71 -3.35
N GLU A 13 -74.51 2.26 -2.31
CA GLU A 13 -75.07 3.07 -1.23
C GLU A 13 -74.00 4.06 -0.73
N ARG A 14 -74.31 5.34 -0.69
CA ARG A 14 -73.40 6.38 -0.12
C ARG A 14 -73.34 6.23 1.39
N PRO A 15 -72.16 6.02 1.96
CA PRO A 15 -72.03 5.99 3.40
C PRO A 15 -72.33 7.38 4.02
N GLY A 16 -72.98 7.40 5.17
CA GLY A 16 -73.35 8.62 5.88
C GLY A 16 -72.17 9.37 6.47
N PRO A 17 -72.32 10.63 6.88
CA PRO A 17 -71.24 11.51 7.29
C PRO A 17 -70.47 11.04 8.53
N ALA A 18 -70.99 10.10 9.29
CA ALA A 18 -70.27 9.52 10.44
C ALA A 18 -69.18 8.51 10.08
N ALA A 19 -69.35 7.81 8.90
CA ALA A 19 -68.36 6.84 8.43
C ALA A 19 -67.14 7.53 7.80
N GLU A 20 -67.32 8.74 7.24
CA GLU A 20 -66.22 9.49 6.63
C GLU A 20 -65.25 10.08 7.67
N ALA A 21 -65.71 10.40 8.89
CA ALA A 21 -64.90 10.94 9.97
C ALA A 21 -63.96 9.88 10.60
N GLU A 22 -64.44 8.65 10.71
CA GLU A 22 -63.68 7.53 11.27
C GLU A 22 -62.57 7.04 10.29
N THR A 23 -62.85 6.99 9.00
CA THR A 23 -61.87 6.65 7.97
C THR A 23 -60.80 7.72 7.78
N ALA A 24 -61.11 8.99 7.98
CA ALA A 24 -60.14 10.07 7.89
C ALA A 24 -59.12 10.05 9.07
N ALA A 25 -59.58 9.68 10.27
CA ALA A 25 -58.70 9.59 11.48
C ALA A 25 -57.77 8.37 11.41
N GLU A 26 -58.22 7.25 10.83
CA GLU A 26 -57.40 6.04 10.67
C GLU A 26 -56.32 6.21 9.61
N ASN A 27 -56.61 6.92 8.52
CA ASN A 27 -55.62 7.22 7.48
C ASN A 27 -54.54 8.24 7.94
N ALA A 28 -54.87 9.22 8.76
CA ALA A 28 -53.92 10.19 9.29
C ALA A 28 -52.89 9.55 10.24
N GLY A 29 -53.28 8.50 10.97
CA GLY A 29 -52.37 7.74 11.85
C GLY A 29 -51.40 6.83 11.08
N SER A 30 -51.83 6.29 9.91
CA SER A 30 -51.03 5.40 9.08
C SER A 30 -49.93 6.12 8.30
N GLU A 31 -50.19 7.31 7.77
CA GLU A 31 -49.23 8.06 6.98
C GLU A 31 -48.02 8.55 7.83
N ASN A 32 -48.27 8.92 9.07
CA ASN A 32 -47.21 9.36 9.99
C ASN A 32 -46.22 8.23 10.40
N SER A 33 -46.73 6.99 10.47
CA SER A 33 -45.87 5.82 10.78
C SER A 33 -45.03 5.35 9.60
N ALA A 34 -45.55 5.46 8.39
CA ALA A 34 -44.82 5.13 7.16
C ALA A 34 -43.67 6.09 6.89
N GLY A 35 -43.89 7.39 7.11
CA GLY A 35 -42.85 8.41 6.95
C GLY A 35 -41.66 8.20 7.89
N LYS A 36 -41.91 7.84 9.15
CA LYS A 36 -40.85 7.56 10.13
C LYS A 36 -40.01 6.32 9.83
N ARG A 37 -40.65 5.27 9.27
CA ARG A 37 -39.94 4.04 8.85
C ARG A 37 -39.05 4.28 7.65
N THR A 38 -39.49 5.04 6.66
CA THR A 38 -38.66 5.38 5.50
C THR A 38 -37.48 6.27 5.85
N LEU A 39 -37.64 7.21 6.78
CA LEU A 39 -36.56 8.08 7.24
C LEU A 39 -35.46 7.28 7.97
N ARG A 40 -35.85 6.38 8.88
CA ARG A 40 -34.89 5.49 9.58
C ARG A 40 -34.13 4.57 8.61
N SER A 41 -34.80 4.04 7.60
CA SER A 41 -34.14 3.17 6.59
C SER A 41 -33.16 3.97 5.71
N ARG A 42 -33.46 5.21 5.38
CA ARG A 42 -32.54 6.10 4.65
C ARG A 42 -31.32 6.46 5.49
N LEU A 43 -31.52 6.85 6.75
CA LEU A 43 -30.41 7.14 7.69
C LEU A 43 -29.52 5.92 7.92
N ALA A 44 -30.09 4.73 8.04
CA ALA A 44 -29.30 3.50 8.16
C ALA A 44 -28.45 3.24 6.90
N ARG A 45 -28.99 3.45 5.70
CA ARG A 45 -28.24 3.32 4.43
C ARG A 45 -27.11 4.35 4.34
N PHE A 46 -27.38 5.60 4.70
CA PHE A 46 -26.34 6.63 4.77
C PHE A 46 -25.22 6.28 5.76
N GLY A 47 -25.60 5.75 6.94
CA GLY A 47 -24.62 5.30 7.94
C GLY A 47 -23.72 4.18 7.41
N VAL A 48 -24.28 3.21 6.70
CA VAL A 48 -23.49 2.12 6.07
C VAL A 48 -22.55 2.67 5.00
N ILE A 49 -23.03 3.54 4.11
CA ILE A 49 -22.21 4.14 3.06
C ILE A 49 -21.07 4.94 3.67
N LEU A 50 -21.34 5.76 4.68
CA LEU A 50 -20.34 6.55 5.38
C LEU A 50 -19.29 5.66 6.08
N ALA A 51 -19.73 4.59 6.74
CA ALA A 51 -18.82 3.63 7.39
C ALA A 51 -17.90 2.94 6.37
N VAL A 52 -18.43 2.55 5.21
CA VAL A 52 -17.63 1.96 4.12
C VAL A 52 -16.62 2.98 3.57
N GLN A 53 -17.03 4.22 3.36
CA GLN A 53 -16.13 5.27 2.89
C GLN A 53 -15.01 5.59 3.89
N LEU A 54 -15.33 5.68 5.17
CA LEU A 54 -14.34 5.88 6.23
C LEU A 54 -13.38 4.68 6.35
N GLY A 55 -13.91 3.46 6.20
CA GLY A 55 -13.09 2.24 6.17
C GLY A 55 -12.13 2.22 5.00
N LEU A 56 -12.59 2.57 3.80
CA LEU A 56 -11.73 2.68 2.62
C LEU A 56 -10.67 3.78 2.78
N LEU A 57 -11.07 4.95 3.28
CA LEU A 57 -10.13 6.05 3.54
C LEU A 57 -9.05 5.65 4.55
N GLY A 58 -9.44 5.00 5.65
CA GLY A 58 -8.52 4.46 6.65
C GLY A 58 -7.57 3.42 6.06
N PHE A 59 -8.09 2.52 5.20
CA PHE A 59 -7.29 1.54 4.50
C PHE A 59 -6.25 2.20 3.58
N PHE A 60 -6.67 3.17 2.75
CA PHE A 60 -5.74 3.88 1.86
C PHE A 60 -4.70 4.69 2.64
N TYR A 61 -5.09 5.31 3.76
CA TYR A 61 -4.15 6.00 4.63
C TYR A 61 -3.11 5.05 5.25
N ALA A 62 -3.54 3.90 5.75
CA ALA A 62 -2.64 2.87 6.27
C ALA A 62 -1.69 2.33 5.20
N MET A 63 -2.19 2.12 3.98
CA MET A 63 -1.37 1.72 2.83
C MET A 63 -0.33 2.79 2.49
N ALA A 64 -0.74 4.06 2.40
CA ALA A 64 0.18 5.16 2.11
C ALA A 64 1.24 5.35 3.22
N ALA A 65 0.91 5.07 4.47
CA ALA A 65 1.86 5.11 5.58
C ALA A 65 2.83 3.91 5.59
N ALA A 66 2.41 2.76 5.10
CA ALA A 66 3.20 1.53 5.08
C ALA A 66 4.19 1.45 3.90
N TYR A 67 3.90 2.14 2.79
CA TYR A 67 4.71 2.07 1.57
C TYR A 67 5.33 3.44 1.25
N PRO A 68 6.62 3.48 0.88
CA PRO A 68 7.24 4.72 0.43
C PRO A 68 6.54 5.22 -0.85
N ALA A 69 6.50 6.55 -1.03
CA ALA A 69 5.88 7.15 -2.22
C ALA A 69 6.60 6.76 -3.53
N GLU A 70 7.89 6.40 -3.43
CA GLU A 70 8.76 6.07 -4.55
C GLU A 70 9.56 4.81 -4.25
N ASN A 71 9.98 4.12 -5.30
CA ASN A 71 10.92 3.02 -5.17
C ASN A 71 12.27 3.54 -4.64
N ARG A 72 12.90 2.81 -3.75
CA ARG A 72 14.19 3.17 -3.16
C ARG A 72 15.08 1.95 -3.05
N ILE A 73 16.38 2.15 -3.17
CA ILE A 73 17.37 1.14 -2.83
C ILE A 73 18.04 1.51 -1.51
N HIS A 74 18.26 0.53 -0.66
CA HIS A 74 18.88 0.70 0.64
C HIS A 74 19.92 -0.40 0.91
N ALA A 75 21.02 -0.02 1.51
CA ALA A 75 21.97 -0.95 2.13
C ALA A 75 22.32 -0.40 3.51
N PRO A 76 22.47 -1.26 4.52
CA PRO A 76 22.91 -0.85 5.84
C PRO A 76 24.39 -0.41 5.80
N ASP A 77 24.76 0.48 6.71
CA ASP A 77 26.15 0.79 6.96
C ASP A 77 26.87 -0.46 7.44
N SER A 78 28.08 -0.67 6.94
CA SER A 78 28.83 -1.89 7.18
C SER A 78 30.21 -1.58 7.76
N ARG A 79 30.74 -2.51 8.55
CA ARG A 79 32.09 -2.42 9.14
C ARG A 79 32.89 -3.64 8.78
N CYS A 80 34.16 -3.44 8.46
CA CYS A 80 35.03 -4.54 8.09
C CYS A 80 36.50 -4.24 8.41
N LEU A 81 37.35 -5.24 8.21
CA LEU A 81 38.77 -5.11 8.27
C LEU A 81 39.37 -4.79 6.88
N PRO A 82 40.55 -4.17 6.82
CA PRO A 82 41.25 -3.90 5.57
C PRO A 82 41.44 -5.18 4.73
N ASN A 83 41.35 -5.06 3.43
CA ASN A 83 41.52 -6.15 2.46
C ASN A 83 40.68 -7.40 2.71
N LYS A 84 39.61 -7.30 3.48
CA LYS A 84 38.66 -8.40 3.70
C LYS A 84 37.44 -8.25 2.77
N THR A 85 36.93 -9.38 2.35
CA THR A 85 35.68 -9.42 1.66
C THR A 85 34.54 -9.18 2.67
N VAL A 86 33.68 -8.23 2.36
CA VAL A 86 32.46 -7.92 3.11
C VAL A 86 31.25 -8.25 2.25
N LEU A 87 30.27 -8.90 2.82
CA LEU A 87 28.99 -9.18 2.18
C LEU A 87 28.02 -8.05 2.54
N ILE A 88 27.55 -7.34 1.52
CA ILE A 88 26.64 -6.23 1.69
C ILE A 88 25.29 -6.64 1.10
N THR A 89 24.31 -6.76 1.97
CA THR A 89 22.93 -7.04 1.54
C THR A 89 22.23 -5.74 1.23
N THR A 90 21.81 -5.59 -0.02
CA THR A 90 21.00 -4.46 -0.47
C THR A 90 19.57 -4.89 -0.60
N ARG A 91 18.65 -3.95 -0.41
CA ARG A 91 17.23 -4.17 -0.52
C ARG A 91 16.56 -3.07 -1.31
N ILE A 92 15.75 -3.46 -2.28
CA ILE A 92 14.89 -2.54 -3.03
C ILE A 92 13.55 -2.45 -2.29
N LEU A 93 13.21 -1.24 -1.87
CA LEU A 93 11.94 -0.91 -1.25
C LEU A 93 11.01 -0.38 -2.33
N TYR A 94 9.93 -1.08 -2.56
CA TYR A 94 8.96 -0.72 -3.60
C TYR A 94 7.88 0.21 -3.04
N GLY A 95 7.52 1.22 -3.82
CA GLY A 95 6.47 2.19 -3.49
C GLY A 95 5.04 1.63 -3.56
N LEU A 96 4.88 0.46 -4.18
CA LEU A 96 3.59 -0.23 -4.29
C LEU A 96 3.67 -1.63 -3.69
N PRO A 97 2.59 -2.13 -3.06
CA PRO A 97 2.51 -3.51 -2.62
C PRO A 97 2.58 -4.48 -3.80
N SER A 98 3.09 -5.69 -3.55
CA SER A 98 3.28 -6.72 -4.58
C SER A 98 2.02 -7.05 -5.39
N LEU A 99 0.83 -6.94 -4.77
CA LEU A 99 -0.45 -7.15 -5.44
C LEU A 99 -0.78 -6.12 -6.53
N LEU A 100 -0.13 -4.95 -6.49
CA LEU A 100 -0.41 -3.82 -7.39
C LEU A 100 0.74 -3.52 -8.34
N ARG A 101 1.81 -4.32 -8.30
CA ARG A 101 2.96 -4.17 -9.19
C ARG A 101 3.24 -5.47 -9.91
N SER A 102 3.86 -5.33 -11.09
CA SER A 102 4.52 -6.45 -11.76
C SER A 102 5.90 -6.60 -11.12
N ASP A 103 6.16 -7.72 -10.44
CA ASP A 103 7.48 -7.97 -9.87
C ASP A 103 8.44 -8.32 -11.01
N PRO A 104 9.53 -7.57 -11.19
CA PRO A 104 10.54 -7.93 -12.17
C PRO A 104 11.24 -9.23 -11.73
N GLU A 105 11.52 -10.11 -12.68
CA GLU A 105 12.18 -11.39 -12.39
C GLU A 105 13.63 -11.19 -11.93
N GLU A 106 14.32 -10.22 -12.54
CA GLU A 106 15.72 -9.92 -12.26
C GLU A 106 15.97 -8.43 -12.33
N ILE A 107 16.66 -7.89 -11.32
CA ILE A 107 17.06 -6.48 -11.25
C ILE A 107 18.57 -6.42 -11.08
N VAL A 108 19.24 -5.76 -11.99
CA VAL A 108 20.70 -5.52 -11.87
C VAL A 108 20.93 -4.48 -10.77
N VAL A 109 21.77 -4.83 -9.80
CA VAL A 109 22.21 -3.93 -8.72
C VAL A 109 23.71 -3.77 -8.80
N ARG A 110 24.18 -2.54 -8.89
CA ARG A 110 25.59 -2.14 -8.88
C ARG A 110 25.97 -1.59 -7.52
N LEU A 111 27.06 -2.07 -6.99
CA LEU A 111 27.65 -1.58 -5.74
C LEU A 111 29.08 -1.19 -6.01
N GLY A 112 29.45 0.05 -5.77
CA GLY A 112 30.77 0.57 -6.05
C GLY A 112 31.35 1.42 -4.96
N LEU A 113 32.69 1.50 -4.96
CA LEU A 113 33.45 2.48 -4.24
C LEU A 113 33.87 3.57 -5.21
N PRO A 114 33.89 4.85 -4.84
CA PRO A 114 34.36 5.93 -5.69
C PRO A 114 35.74 5.63 -6.28
N GLY A 115 35.80 5.70 -7.63
CA GLY A 115 37.05 5.44 -8.36
C GLY A 115 37.43 3.98 -8.55
N LYS A 116 36.57 3.03 -8.17
CA LYS A 116 36.71 1.59 -8.48
C LYS A 116 35.61 1.10 -9.39
N THR A 117 35.89 0.03 -10.11
CA THR A 117 34.88 -0.67 -10.92
C THR A 117 33.78 -1.20 -9.99
N PRO A 118 32.51 -0.89 -10.23
CA PRO A 118 31.42 -1.40 -9.43
C PRO A 118 31.27 -2.93 -9.60
N VAL A 119 30.79 -3.58 -8.54
CA VAL A 119 30.46 -4.99 -8.54
C VAL A 119 28.96 -5.12 -8.76
N GLU A 120 28.58 -6.01 -9.66
CA GLU A 120 27.17 -6.26 -10.01
C GLU A 120 26.64 -7.49 -9.27
N GLY A 121 25.36 -7.42 -8.94
CA GLY A 121 24.57 -8.54 -8.44
C GLY A 121 23.18 -8.50 -9.05
N ILE A 122 22.45 -9.60 -8.98
CA ILE A 122 21.09 -9.73 -9.50
C ILE A 122 20.16 -9.94 -8.32
N ALA A 123 19.24 -9.01 -8.12
CA ALA A 123 18.17 -9.13 -7.14
C ALA A 123 17.00 -9.87 -7.77
N GLY A 124 16.47 -10.87 -7.05
CA GLY A 124 15.25 -11.57 -7.44
C GLY A 124 13.97 -10.77 -7.10
N PRO A 125 12.80 -11.41 -7.20
CA PRO A 125 11.50 -10.77 -6.97
C PRO A 125 11.33 -10.15 -5.57
N SER A 126 12.08 -10.65 -4.57
CA SER A 126 12.09 -10.07 -3.21
C SER A 126 12.75 -8.69 -3.15
N GLY A 127 13.51 -8.32 -4.18
CA GLY A 127 14.30 -7.11 -4.21
C GLY A 127 15.58 -7.17 -3.36
N GLU A 128 15.94 -8.34 -2.84
CA GLU A 128 17.16 -8.50 -2.03
C GLU A 128 18.28 -9.13 -2.83
N VAL A 129 19.51 -8.60 -2.66
CA VAL A 129 20.72 -9.18 -3.21
C VAL A 129 21.88 -8.95 -2.24
N THR A 130 22.75 -9.95 -2.13
CA THR A 130 23.99 -9.85 -1.36
C THR A 130 25.17 -9.80 -2.32
N ILE A 131 25.94 -8.72 -2.23
CA ILE A 131 27.09 -8.46 -3.08
C ILE A 131 28.36 -8.54 -2.24
N ALA A 132 29.34 -9.30 -2.72
CA ALA A 132 30.66 -9.40 -2.10
C ALA A 132 31.56 -8.27 -2.59
N LEU A 133 32.02 -7.44 -1.67
CA LEU A 133 32.92 -6.31 -1.96
C LEU A 133 34.23 -6.48 -1.20
N THR A 134 35.37 -6.26 -1.88
CA THR A 134 36.67 -6.22 -1.20
C THR A 134 36.91 -4.85 -0.61
N ALA A 135 37.07 -4.80 0.71
CA ALA A 135 37.35 -3.57 1.44
C ALA A 135 38.68 -2.92 1.01
N PRO A 136 38.77 -1.60 1.06
CA PRO A 136 40.05 -0.88 0.89
C PRO A 136 41.11 -1.31 1.90
N GLU A 137 42.37 -1.17 1.48
CA GLU A 137 43.50 -1.48 2.33
C GLU A 137 43.64 -0.50 3.52
N LYS A 138 43.35 0.76 3.27
CA LYS A 138 43.50 1.81 4.29
C LYS A 138 42.27 1.87 5.19
N PRO A 139 42.45 1.92 6.51
CA PRO A 139 41.36 2.21 7.43
C PRO A 139 40.74 3.59 7.14
N GLY A 140 39.43 3.70 7.29
CA GLY A 140 38.71 4.94 7.03
C GLY A 140 37.24 4.71 6.76
N ARG A 141 36.51 5.78 6.48
CA ARG A 141 35.12 5.75 6.07
C ARG A 141 35.02 5.96 4.55
N TYR A 142 34.36 5.04 3.90
CA TYR A 142 34.19 5.04 2.46
C TYR A 142 32.69 5.11 2.13
N GLN A 143 32.33 6.00 1.24
CA GLN A 143 30.97 6.06 0.73
C GLN A 143 30.81 4.99 -0.34
N LEU A 144 29.81 4.15 -0.16
CA LEU A 144 29.39 3.18 -1.16
C LEU A 144 28.32 3.81 -2.04
N GLU A 145 28.44 3.64 -3.33
CA GLU A 145 27.43 4.03 -4.30
C GLU A 145 26.61 2.81 -4.69
N LEU A 146 25.28 2.94 -4.58
CA LEU A 146 24.33 1.91 -4.95
C LEU A 146 23.50 2.40 -6.12
N GLU A 147 23.37 1.54 -7.10
CA GLU A 147 22.51 1.78 -8.26
C GLU A 147 21.73 0.51 -8.59
N ALA A 148 20.40 0.59 -8.70
CA ALA A 148 19.58 -0.52 -9.16
C ALA A 148 18.86 -0.12 -10.44
N ASP A 149 18.68 -1.09 -11.33
CA ASP A 149 18.08 -0.90 -12.65
C ASP A 149 18.72 0.24 -13.46
N PRO A 150 20.07 0.25 -13.62
CA PRO A 150 20.80 1.37 -14.23
C PRO A 150 20.31 1.75 -15.61
N ASP A 151 19.81 0.76 -16.34
CA ASP A 151 19.34 0.92 -17.72
C ASP A 151 17.82 1.15 -17.80
N GLY A 152 17.11 1.13 -16.68
CA GLY A 152 15.65 1.30 -16.61
C GLY A 152 14.87 0.14 -17.26
N ALA A 153 15.51 -1.01 -17.47
CA ALA A 153 14.94 -2.12 -18.23
C ALA A 153 13.76 -2.80 -17.52
N THR A 154 13.72 -2.73 -16.18
CA THR A 154 12.68 -3.39 -15.38
C THR A 154 11.47 -2.50 -15.11
N GLY A 155 11.55 -1.22 -15.50
CA GLY A 155 10.47 -0.25 -15.30
C GLY A 155 10.33 0.29 -13.87
N ILE A 156 11.22 -0.10 -12.95
CA ILE A 156 11.30 0.53 -11.61
C ILE A 156 12.07 1.85 -11.63
N GLY A 157 12.77 2.12 -12.76
CA GLY A 157 13.62 3.28 -13.00
C GLY A 157 15.00 3.16 -12.33
N PRO A 158 15.98 3.96 -12.77
CA PRO A 158 17.29 3.94 -12.15
C PRO A 158 17.21 4.48 -10.72
N LEU A 159 17.42 3.60 -9.75
CA LEU A 159 17.41 3.93 -8.33
C LEU A 159 18.83 4.14 -7.86
N ARG A 160 19.10 5.25 -7.18
CA ARG A 160 20.43 5.56 -6.61
C ARG A 160 20.33 5.83 -5.13
N SER A 161 21.33 5.37 -4.39
CA SER A 161 21.49 5.62 -2.97
C SER A 161 22.96 5.55 -2.58
N SER A 162 23.27 5.87 -1.34
CA SER A 162 24.60 5.71 -0.78
C SER A 162 24.53 5.11 0.62
N SER A 163 25.56 4.39 0.99
CA SER A 163 25.74 3.79 2.31
C SER A 163 27.20 3.97 2.74
N THR A 164 27.53 3.73 3.99
CA THR A 164 28.90 3.90 4.53
C THR A 164 29.54 2.56 4.80
N LEU A 165 30.75 2.38 4.31
CA LEU A 165 31.66 1.29 4.69
C LEU A 165 32.74 1.82 5.61
N GLU A 166 32.77 1.41 6.85
CA GLU A 166 33.82 1.74 7.82
C GLU A 166 34.86 0.63 7.88
N VAL A 167 36.07 0.92 7.41
CA VAL A 167 37.22 0.03 7.50
C VAL A 167 37.98 0.34 8.77
N ILE A 168 37.92 -0.57 9.74
CA ILE A 168 38.52 -0.39 11.07
C ILE A 168 39.93 -0.98 11.15
N SER A 169 40.86 -0.26 11.75
CA SER A 169 42.16 -0.83 12.06
C SER A 169 42.11 -1.65 13.35
N ILE A 170 42.71 -2.84 13.35
CA ILE A 170 42.99 -3.53 14.60
C ILE A 170 44.20 -2.84 15.21
N SER A 171 43.96 -1.94 16.17
CA SER A 171 45.04 -1.50 17.04
C SER A 171 45.51 -2.72 17.85
N LYS A 172 46.73 -3.24 17.56
CA LYS A 172 47.36 -4.19 18.44
C LYS A 172 47.53 -3.50 19.80
N ALA A 173 46.68 -3.85 20.76
CA ALA A 173 46.92 -3.46 22.13
C ALA A 173 48.37 -3.86 22.50
N PRO A 174 49.16 -2.97 23.10
CA PRO A 174 50.51 -3.32 23.51
C PRO A 174 50.42 -4.50 24.48
N VAL A 175 50.99 -5.64 24.07
CA VAL A 175 51.16 -6.80 24.96
C VAL A 175 52.04 -6.32 26.08
N LYS A 176 51.48 -6.05 27.26
CA LYS A 176 52.20 -5.82 28.49
C LYS A 176 52.91 -7.13 28.80
N ARG A 177 54.22 -7.22 28.44
CA ARG A 177 55.06 -8.32 28.89
C ARG A 177 55.23 -8.21 30.40
N PRO A 178 55.05 -9.30 31.14
CA PRO A 178 55.28 -9.35 32.57
C PRO A 178 56.70 -9.05 32.94
#